data_8e83353b19da835a1ae733d702f82da9
#
_entry.id   8e83353b19da835a1ae733d702f82da9
#
_cell.length_a   1.000
_cell.length_b   1.000
_cell.length_c   1.000
_cell.angle_alpha   90.00
_cell.angle_beta   90.00
_cell.angle_gamma   90.00
#
_symmetry.space_group_name_H-M   'P 1'
#
loop_
_entity.id
_entity.type
_entity.pdbx_description
1 polymer ?
#
loop_
_entity_poly.entity_id
_entity_poly.type
_entity_poly.pdbx_seq_one_letter_code
_entity_poly.pdbx_strand_id
1 'polypeptide(L)'
;MAKVTIETKFGKIVFKLLPEIAPETVRNFAKLAESGFYDGSLFHRVIPNFMIQGGDPNTKKPDKSKWGQGGPGYTVKAEFNSRSHLRGIVSMARATDPNSAGSQFFIVTTDSTFLDRQYTVFGEVIEGMNVADAIVGQPRDRNDCPLQDVQMSKVTMSE
;
A
#
# COMPACT_ATOMS: atom_id res chain seq x y z
N MET A 1 3.35 -11.74 -16.34
CA MET A 1 3.71 -11.02 -15.12
C MET A 1 2.47 -10.28 -14.60
N ALA A 2 2.05 -10.59 -13.39
CA ALA A 2 0.85 -9.96 -12.83
C ALA A 2 1.14 -8.52 -12.40
N LYS A 3 0.25 -7.63 -12.74
CA LYS A 3 0.36 -6.20 -12.43
C LYS A 3 -0.90 -5.71 -11.73
N VAL A 4 -0.73 -4.70 -10.89
CA VAL A 4 -1.81 -3.99 -10.22
C VAL A 4 -1.84 -2.56 -10.72
N THR A 5 -3.03 -2.06 -11.06
CA THR A 5 -3.22 -0.66 -11.43
C THR A 5 -4.11 0.00 -10.39
N ILE A 6 -3.59 1.07 -9.77
CA ILE A 6 -4.34 1.89 -8.81
C ILE A 6 -4.70 3.20 -9.51
N GLU A 7 -5.99 3.51 -9.60
CA GLU A 7 -6.47 4.75 -10.22
C GLU A 7 -6.81 5.78 -9.15
N THR A 8 -6.25 6.97 -9.29
CA THR A 8 -6.49 8.08 -8.37
C THR A 8 -6.77 9.35 -9.16
N LYS A 9 -7.20 10.42 -8.48
CA LYS A 9 -7.40 11.73 -9.12
C LYS A 9 -6.10 12.34 -9.63
N PHE A 10 -4.94 11.84 -9.19
CA PHE A 10 -3.64 12.31 -9.64
C PHE A 10 -3.08 11.48 -10.81
N GLY A 11 -3.76 10.41 -11.17
CA GLY A 11 -3.34 9.49 -12.22
C GLY A 11 -3.25 8.05 -11.74
N LYS A 12 -2.58 7.23 -12.53
CA LYS A 12 -2.46 5.80 -12.27
C LYS A 12 -1.08 5.43 -11.73
N ILE A 13 -1.06 4.49 -10.79
CA ILE A 13 0.17 3.85 -10.32
C ILE A 13 0.05 2.38 -10.71
N VAL A 14 1.06 1.86 -11.42
CA VAL A 14 1.10 0.46 -11.83
C VAL A 14 2.31 -0.19 -11.18
N PHE A 15 2.10 -1.31 -10.50
CA PHE A 15 3.22 -2.08 -9.95
C PHE A 15 3.07 -3.56 -10.28
N LYS A 16 4.21 -4.22 -10.45
CA LYS A 16 4.25 -5.66 -10.67
C LYS A 16 4.29 -6.38 -9.32
N LEU A 17 3.65 -7.53 -9.26
CA LEU A 17 3.69 -8.39 -8.08
C LEU A 17 4.93 -9.28 -8.14
N LEU A 18 5.47 -9.65 -6.99
CA LEU A 18 6.70 -10.43 -6.85
C LEU A 18 6.40 -11.74 -6.10
N PRO A 19 5.69 -12.70 -6.75
CA PRO A 19 5.30 -13.94 -6.07
C PRO A 19 6.49 -14.82 -5.70
N GLU A 20 7.63 -14.66 -6.36
CA GLU A 20 8.82 -15.45 -6.08
C GLU A 20 9.43 -15.14 -4.71
N ILE A 21 9.16 -13.96 -4.13
CA ILE A 21 9.70 -13.57 -2.83
C ILE A 21 8.65 -13.44 -1.73
N ALA A 22 7.36 -13.38 -2.11
CA ALA A 22 6.27 -13.25 -1.14
C ALA A 22 4.99 -13.92 -1.68
N PRO A 23 5.00 -15.24 -1.88
CA PRO A 23 3.90 -15.93 -2.56
C PRO A 23 2.54 -15.79 -1.89
N GLU A 24 2.47 -15.91 -0.57
CA GLU A 24 1.18 -15.82 0.14
C GLU A 24 0.67 -14.37 0.19
N THR A 25 1.58 -13.41 0.38
CA THR A 25 1.23 -11.99 0.37
C THR A 25 0.68 -11.59 -1.00
N VAL A 26 1.32 -12.02 -2.07
CA VAL A 26 0.87 -11.74 -3.45
C VAL A 26 -0.49 -12.36 -3.70
N ARG A 27 -0.69 -13.61 -3.30
CA ARG A 27 -1.98 -14.30 -3.46
C ARG A 27 -3.09 -13.56 -2.73
N ASN A 28 -2.83 -13.14 -1.50
CA ASN A 28 -3.79 -12.38 -0.70
C ASN A 28 -4.13 -11.05 -1.34
N PHE A 29 -3.12 -10.29 -1.75
CA PHE A 29 -3.33 -8.98 -2.37
C PHE A 29 -4.15 -9.12 -3.67
N ALA A 30 -3.79 -10.07 -4.53
CA ALA A 30 -4.49 -10.30 -5.78
C ALA A 30 -5.96 -10.65 -5.54
N LYS A 31 -6.23 -11.51 -4.57
CA LYS A 31 -7.58 -11.89 -4.20
C LYS A 31 -8.41 -10.69 -3.75
N LEU A 32 -7.84 -9.85 -2.88
CA LEU A 32 -8.52 -8.66 -2.39
C LEU A 32 -8.77 -7.66 -3.52
N ALA A 33 -7.77 -7.43 -4.38
CA ALA A 33 -7.92 -6.52 -5.51
C ALA A 33 -9.01 -6.98 -6.47
N GLU A 34 -9.02 -8.26 -6.81
CA GLU A 34 -10.01 -8.83 -7.72
C GLU A 34 -11.44 -8.78 -7.16
N SER A 35 -11.58 -8.85 -5.83
CA SER A 35 -12.89 -8.78 -5.18
C SER A 35 -13.45 -7.37 -5.03
N GLY A 36 -12.68 -6.34 -5.42
CA GLY A 36 -13.08 -4.95 -5.25
C GLY A 36 -12.87 -4.41 -3.84
N PHE A 37 -12.14 -5.15 -3.01
CA PHE A 37 -11.90 -4.78 -1.61
C PHE A 37 -11.27 -3.39 -1.46
N TYR A 38 -10.32 -3.05 -2.34
CA TYR A 38 -9.59 -1.78 -2.26
C TYR A 38 -10.33 -0.60 -2.88
N ASP A 39 -11.32 -0.86 -3.73
CA ASP A 39 -12.04 0.21 -4.43
C ASP A 39 -12.71 1.14 -3.43
N GLY A 40 -12.42 2.44 -3.53
CA GLY A 40 -12.99 3.45 -2.65
C GLY A 40 -12.19 3.71 -1.37
N SER A 41 -11.17 2.90 -1.07
CA SER A 41 -10.32 3.15 0.09
C SER A 41 -9.34 4.29 -0.17
N LEU A 42 -8.74 4.84 0.88
CA LEU A 42 -7.90 6.04 0.77
C LEU A 42 -6.44 5.73 1.07
N PHE A 43 -5.56 6.56 0.51
CA PHE A 43 -4.21 6.72 1.05
C PHE A 43 -4.34 7.62 2.28
N HIS A 44 -4.45 7.02 3.44
CA HIS A 44 -4.76 7.74 4.69
C HIS A 44 -3.52 8.21 5.45
N ARG A 45 -2.33 7.85 4.99
CA ARG A 45 -1.09 8.22 5.65
C ARG A 45 -0.03 8.52 4.62
N VAL A 46 0.48 9.74 4.61
CA VAL A 46 1.53 10.18 3.68
C VAL A 46 2.62 10.87 4.47
N ILE A 47 3.86 10.41 4.31
CA ILE A 47 5.01 10.99 5.01
C ILE A 47 6.06 11.35 3.98
N PRO A 48 6.31 12.65 3.74
CA PRO A 48 7.36 13.10 2.81
C PRO A 48 8.71 12.48 3.15
N ASN A 49 9.48 12.17 2.12
CA ASN A 49 10.77 11.53 2.23
C ASN A 49 10.69 10.11 2.82
N PHE A 50 9.53 9.47 2.71
CA PHE A 50 9.31 8.12 3.22
C PHE A 50 8.35 7.32 2.32
N MET A 51 7.03 7.46 2.51
CA MET A 51 6.09 6.56 1.84
C MET A 51 4.66 7.12 1.80
N ILE A 52 3.80 6.45 1.02
CA ILE A 52 2.35 6.61 1.06
C ILE A 52 1.72 5.27 1.44
N GLN A 53 0.74 5.29 2.34
CA GLN A 53 0.12 4.08 2.87
C GLN A 53 -1.39 4.10 2.69
N GLY A 54 -1.96 2.98 2.31
CA GLY A 54 -3.40 2.82 2.15
C GLY A 54 -3.83 1.37 2.29
N GLY A 55 -5.06 1.08 1.86
CA GLY A 55 -5.59 -0.28 1.87
C GLY A 55 -6.42 -0.65 3.10
N ASP A 56 -6.76 0.32 3.94
CA ASP A 56 -7.59 0.10 5.12
C ASP A 56 -9.07 0.29 4.75
N PRO A 57 -9.91 -0.74 4.89
CA PRO A 57 -11.35 -0.62 4.58
C PRO A 57 -12.08 0.39 5.47
N ASN A 58 -11.55 0.68 6.67
CA ASN A 58 -12.14 1.70 7.55
C ASN A 58 -12.12 3.08 6.93
N THR A 59 -11.22 3.34 5.98
CA THR A 59 -11.14 4.65 5.31
C THR A 59 -12.33 4.92 4.39
N LYS A 60 -13.16 3.92 4.12
CA LYS A 60 -14.40 4.08 3.36
C LYS A 60 -15.53 4.66 4.23
N LYS A 61 -15.28 4.80 5.54
CA LYS A 61 -16.24 5.32 6.51
C LYS A 61 -15.72 6.63 7.09
N PRO A 62 -16.62 7.51 7.57
CA PRO A 62 -16.22 8.86 7.97
C PRO A 62 -15.48 8.96 9.31
N ASP A 63 -15.49 7.94 10.15
CA ASP A 63 -14.85 7.99 11.47
C ASP A 63 -13.34 7.81 11.37
N LYS A 64 -12.63 8.92 11.27
CA LYS A 64 -11.16 8.94 11.13
C LYS A 64 -10.43 8.31 12.31
N SER A 65 -11.06 8.24 13.50
CA SER A 65 -10.40 7.66 14.67
C SER A 65 -10.10 6.17 14.48
N LYS A 66 -10.75 5.51 13.53
CA LYS A 66 -10.57 4.09 13.23
C LYS A 66 -9.69 3.84 12.01
N TRP A 67 -9.27 4.88 11.32
CA TRP A 67 -8.41 4.73 10.16
C TRP A 67 -7.03 4.27 10.58
N GLY A 68 -6.49 3.31 9.86
CA GLY A 68 -5.22 2.68 10.17
C GLY A 68 -5.35 1.38 10.99
N GLN A 69 -6.55 1.04 11.44
CA GLN A 69 -6.79 -0.12 12.30
C GLN A 69 -7.51 -1.27 11.60
N GLY A 70 -7.98 -1.07 10.38
CA GLY A 70 -8.79 -2.06 9.68
C GLY A 70 -7.98 -3.02 8.81
N GLY A 71 -8.66 -4.09 8.40
CA GLY A 71 -8.10 -5.12 7.55
C GLY A 71 -9.20 -6.03 7.02
N PRO A 72 -8.83 -7.15 6.39
CA PRO A 72 -9.79 -8.03 5.73
C PRO A 72 -10.48 -9.03 6.68
N GLY A 73 -10.21 -8.95 7.99
CA GLY A 73 -10.78 -9.86 8.96
C GLY A 73 -9.88 -11.07 9.28
N TYR A 74 -8.67 -11.09 8.73
CA TYR A 74 -7.66 -12.12 8.99
C TYR A 74 -6.28 -11.51 8.79
N THR A 75 -5.23 -12.25 9.14
CA THR A 75 -3.84 -11.79 8.96
C THR A 75 -3.08 -12.74 8.06
N VAL A 76 -1.99 -12.20 7.48
CA VAL A 76 -1.09 -12.94 6.59
C VAL A 76 0.27 -13.00 7.27
N LYS A 77 0.85 -14.20 7.30
CA LYS A 77 2.16 -14.41 7.89
C LYS A 77 3.23 -13.62 7.14
N ALA A 78 4.19 -13.07 7.88
CA ALA A 78 5.30 -12.34 7.29
C ALA A 78 6.12 -13.22 6.34
N GLU A 79 6.57 -12.61 5.24
CA GLU A 79 7.43 -13.25 4.25
C GLU A 79 8.62 -12.33 3.99
N PHE A 80 9.40 -12.08 5.06
CA PHE A 80 10.58 -11.21 4.95
C PHE A 80 11.56 -11.78 3.94
N ASN A 81 12.18 -10.89 3.16
CA ASN A 81 13.05 -11.30 2.08
C ASN A 81 14.19 -10.28 1.92
N SER A 82 15.10 -10.54 0.97
CA SER A 82 16.29 -9.72 0.80
C SER A 82 16.06 -8.45 -0.04
N ARG A 83 14.86 -8.25 -0.57
CA ARG A 83 14.58 -7.08 -1.38
C ARG A 83 14.60 -5.82 -0.51
N SER A 84 15.41 -4.84 -0.89
CA SER A 84 15.56 -3.61 -0.11
C SER A 84 14.41 -2.64 -0.38
N HIS A 85 14.05 -1.86 0.64
CA HIS A 85 12.99 -0.84 0.55
C HIS A 85 13.51 0.42 -0.14
N LEU A 86 13.80 0.30 -1.43
CA LEU A 86 14.20 1.43 -2.26
C LEU A 86 12.97 2.09 -2.86
N ARG A 87 13.16 3.30 -3.41
CA ARG A 87 12.09 4.04 -4.07
C ARG A 87 11.36 3.14 -5.09
N GLY A 88 10.03 3.11 -5.01
CA GLY A 88 9.17 2.32 -5.90
C GLY A 88 8.79 0.96 -5.36
N ILE A 89 9.33 0.54 -4.23
CA ILE A 89 9.00 -0.74 -3.62
C ILE A 89 7.62 -0.68 -2.94
N VAL A 90 6.86 -1.75 -3.05
CA VAL A 90 5.55 -1.92 -2.41
C VAL A 90 5.68 -3.00 -1.34
N SER A 91 5.29 -2.66 -0.12
CA SER A 91 5.50 -3.51 1.05
C SER A 91 4.24 -3.51 1.92
N MET A 92 4.06 -4.54 2.76
CA MET A 92 2.89 -4.63 3.63
C MET A 92 3.09 -3.84 4.91
N ALA A 93 2.10 -3.03 5.25
CA ALA A 93 2.02 -2.41 6.56
C ALA A 93 1.57 -3.47 7.57
N ARG A 94 1.94 -3.29 8.83
CA ARG A 94 1.60 -4.20 9.92
C ARG A 94 1.62 -3.49 11.27
N ALA A 95 1.04 -4.12 12.27
CA ALA A 95 1.16 -3.67 13.66
C ALA A 95 2.48 -4.19 14.25
N THR A 96 2.61 -4.17 15.58
CA THR A 96 3.84 -4.62 16.25
C THR A 96 4.15 -6.09 15.98
N ASP A 97 3.11 -6.94 15.94
CA ASP A 97 3.28 -8.36 15.62
C ASP A 97 3.72 -8.51 14.16
N PRO A 98 4.86 -9.16 13.87
CA PRO A 98 5.32 -9.34 12.49
C PRO A 98 4.32 -10.08 11.59
N ASN A 99 3.43 -10.86 12.16
CA ASN A 99 2.42 -11.64 11.43
C ASN A 99 1.04 -10.99 11.46
N SER A 100 0.98 -9.67 11.61
CA SER A 100 -0.28 -8.93 11.71
C SER A 100 -0.71 -8.23 10.42
N ALA A 101 0.02 -8.39 9.32
CA ALA A 101 -0.37 -7.80 8.05
C ALA A 101 -1.72 -8.36 7.57
N GLY A 102 -2.49 -7.54 6.87
CA GLY A 102 -3.79 -7.96 6.35
C GLY A 102 -4.04 -7.38 4.97
N SER A 103 -4.41 -6.11 4.90
CA SER A 103 -4.70 -5.45 3.62
C SER A 103 -3.92 -4.15 3.42
N GLN A 104 -3.47 -3.50 4.49
CA GLN A 104 -2.77 -2.23 4.35
C GLN A 104 -1.38 -2.42 3.77
N PHE A 105 -1.01 -1.52 2.87
CA PHE A 105 0.29 -1.56 2.19
C PHE A 105 0.83 -0.15 2.03
N PHE A 106 2.11 -0.04 1.72
CA PHE A 106 2.71 1.27 1.46
C PHE A 106 3.63 1.19 0.24
N ILE A 107 3.78 2.34 -0.42
CA ILE A 107 4.68 2.52 -1.56
C ILE A 107 5.79 3.45 -1.10
N VAL A 108 7.02 3.00 -1.22
CA VAL A 108 8.21 3.76 -0.80
C VAL A 108 8.49 4.84 -1.83
N THR A 109 8.55 6.09 -1.38
CA THR A 109 8.86 7.23 -2.27
C THR A 109 10.31 7.69 -2.16
N THR A 110 10.96 7.38 -1.05
CA THR A 110 12.39 7.69 -0.81
C THR A 110 13.02 6.45 -0.17
N ASP A 111 14.23 6.10 -0.60
CA ASP A 111 14.94 4.92 -0.10
C ASP A 111 14.87 4.84 1.43
N SER A 112 14.41 3.70 1.94
CA SER A 112 14.11 3.50 3.36
C SER A 112 14.65 2.16 3.84
N THR A 113 15.97 1.99 3.71
CA THR A 113 16.65 0.72 4.00
C THR A 113 16.54 0.28 5.47
N PHE A 114 16.17 1.20 6.38
CA PHE A 114 15.95 0.84 7.78
C PHE A 114 14.75 -0.09 7.97
N LEU A 115 13.91 -0.27 6.93
CA LEU A 115 12.78 -1.20 6.97
C LEU A 115 13.15 -2.62 6.50
N ASP A 116 14.34 -2.80 5.96
CA ASP A 116 14.71 -4.06 5.32
C ASP A 116 14.64 -5.23 6.29
N ARG A 117 14.04 -6.33 5.81
CA ARG A 117 13.84 -7.59 6.54
C ARG A 117 12.91 -7.47 7.75
N GLN A 118 12.20 -6.34 7.88
CA GLN A 118 11.22 -6.11 8.94
C GLN A 118 9.80 -5.96 8.41
N TYR A 119 9.65 -5.82 7.10
CA TYR A 119 8.37 -5.71 6.40
C TYR A 119 8.42 -6.57 5.15
N THR A 120 7.26 -7.06 4.72
CA THR A 120 7.17 -7.96 3.56
C THR A 120 7.08 -7.17 2.26
N VAL A 121 8.17 -7.12 1.52
CA VAL A 121 8.18 -6.57 0.15
C VAL A 121 7.47 -7.56 -0.76
N PHE A 122 6.50 -7.08 -1.56
CA PHE A 122 5.75 -7.95 -2.46
C PHE A 122 5.50 -7.35 -3.84
N GLY A 123 5.93 -6.13 -4.09
CA GLY A 123 5.73 -5.49 -5.40
C GLY A 123 6.74 -4.39 -5.69
N GLU A 124 6.74 -3.95 -6.95
CA GLU A 124 7.62 -2.88 -7.41
C GLU A 124 6.90 -2.05 -8.47
N VAL A 125 6.86 -0.74 -8.27
CA VAL A 125 6.22 0.20 -9.21
C VAL A 125 6.99 0.21 -10.52
N ILE A 126 6.26 0.06 -11.64
CA ILE A 126 6.83 0.11 -12.98
C ILE A 126 6.36 1.33 -13.76
N GLU A 127 5.30 2.01 -13.28
CA GLU A 127 4.75 3.19 -13.93
C GLU A 127 4.02 4.03 -12.89
N GLY A 128 4.16 5.37 -12.97
CA GLY A 128 3.37 6.27 -12.12
C GLY A 128 4.03 6.69 -10.82
N MET A 129 5.36 6.58 -10.67
CA MET A 129 6.00 7.11 -9.46
C MET A 129 5.80 8.62 -9.30
N ASN A 130 5.65 9.34 -10.41
CA ASN A 130 5.29 10.76 -10.36
C ASN A 130 3.92 10.98 -9.70
N VAL A 131 3.00 10.03 -9.84
CA VAL A 131 1.70 10.08 -9.15
C VAL A 131 1.89 9.87 -7.65
N ALA A 132 2.70 8.89 -7.27
CA ALA A 132 3.02 8.66 -5.85
C ALA A 132 3.69 9.90 -5.24
N ASP A 133 4.56 10.56 -5.99
CA ASP A 133 5.20 11.81 -5.53
C ASP A 133 4.18 12.92 -5.32
N ALA A 134 3.19 13.04 -6.21
CA ALA A 134 2.12 14.02 -6.05
C ALA A 134 1.29 13.73 -4.80
N ILE A 135 1.03 12.47 -4.52
CA ILE A 135 0.24 12.05 -3.35
C ILE A 135 1.02 12.33 -2.06
N VAL A 136 2.29 11.99 -1.99
CA VAL A 136 3.07 12.19 -0.77
C VAL A 136 3.29 13.67 -0.46
N GLY A 137 3.19 14.53 -1.48
CA GLY A 137 3.33 15.97 -1.33
C GLY A 137 2.04 16.70 -0.92
N GLN A 138 0.93 15.99 -0.75
CA GLN A 138 -0.33 16.63 -0.40
C GLN A 138 -0.32 17.20 1.03
N PRO A 139 -1.00 18.33 1.26
CA PRO A 139 -1.15 18.84 2.62
C PRO A 139 -1.76 17.79 3.54
N ARG A 140 -1.20 17.64 4.73
CA ARG A 140 -1.61 16.63 5.69
C ARG A 140 -1.81 17.22 7.07
N ASP A 141 -2.58 16.50 7.90
CA ASP A 141 -2.76 16.87 9.29
C ASP A 141 -1.61 16.33 10.16
N ARG A 142 -1.69 16.54 11.47
CA ARG A 142 -0.65 16.10 12.40
C ARG A 142 -0.54 14.56 12.53
N ASN A 143 -1.52 13.84 12.01
CA ASN A 143 -1.50 12.36 11.98
C ASN A 143 -1.03 11.84 10.62
N ASP A 144 -0.46 12.70 9.79
CA ASP A 144 0.03 12.38 8.44
C ASP A 144 -1.09 11.94 7.48
N CYS A 145 -2.33 12.32 7.78
CA CYS A 145 -3.47 12.05 6.92
C CYS A 145 -3.70 13.22 5.97
N PRO A 146 -3.80 13.00 4.65
CA PRO A 146 -4.08 14.08 3.71
C PRO A 146 -5.34 14.86 4.11
N LEU A 147 -5.29 16.19 4.02
CA LEU A 147 -6.44 17.05 4.35
C LEU A 147 -7.60 16.83 3.39
N GLN A 148 -7.29 16.54 2.13
CA GLN A 148 -8.30 16.15 1.13
C GLN A 148 -8.11 14.68 0.80
N ASP A 149 -9.20 13.95 0.72
CA ASP A 149 -9.16 12.51 0.48
C ASP A 149 -8.43 12.18 -0.81
N VAL A 150 -7.49 11.24 -0.75
CA VAL A 150 -6.81 10.67 -1.91
C VAL A 150 -7.32 9.25 -2.06
N GLN A 151 -8.30 9.08 -2.94
CA GLN A 151 -9.01 7.82 -3.08
C GLN A 151 -8.40 6.92 -4.15
N MET A 152 -8.32 5.63 -3.83
CA MET A 152 -8.10 4.59 -4.84
C MET A 152 -9.47 4.32 -5.45
N SER A 153 -9.80 5.01 -6.53
CA SER A 153 -11.14 4.86 -7.13
C SER A 153 -11.34 3.46 -7.70
N LYS A 154 -10.26 2.85 -8.17
CA LYS A 154 -10.29 1.50 -8.73
C LYS A 154 -8.93 0.86 -8.56
N VAL A 155 -8.91 -0.42 -8.17
CA VAL A 155 -7.69 -1.23 -8.08
C VAL A 155 -7.93 -2.50 -8.89
N THR A 156 -7.17 -2.69 -9.96
CA THR A 156 -7.40 -3.80 -10.90
C THR A 156 -6.15 -4.63 -11.12
N MET A 157 -6.38 -5.90 -11.44
CA MET A 157 -5.34 -6.86 -11.78
C MET A 157 -5.26 -7.03 -13.30
N SER A 158 -4.05 -7.20 -13.83
CA SER A 158 -3.83 -7.52 -15.23
C SER A 158 -2.56 -8.36 -15.39
N GLU A 159 -2.34 -8.90 -16.60
CA GLU A 159 -1.11 -9.64 -16.92
C GLU A 159 -0.07 -8.80 -17.63
#